data_88234c46560165ea5e86fd3317220a36
#
_entry.id   88234c46560165ea5e86fd3317220a36
#
_cell.length_a   1.000
_cell.length_b   1.000
_cell.length_c   1.000
_cell.angle_alpha   90.00
_cell.angle_beta   90.00
_cell.angle_gamma   90.00
#
_symmetry.space_group_name_H-M   'P 1'
#
loop_
_entity.id
_entity.type
_entity.pdbx_description
1 polymer ?
#
loop_
_entity_poly.entity_id
_entity_poly.type
_entity_poly.pdbx_seq_one_letter_code
_entity_poly.pdbx_strand_id
1 'polypeptide(L)'
;MLPQEAIPAGPAVLRLPVEGDADQIARACADPDIARFIPFLPSPYSRDDALAWITKTVPEMWENGGAGFVAADPVTDEILGTAGLKPPDRFGASEVGYWLAPWARGRGVATAAVRTLAERAFARGVPRIGLLADVENVGSQQVALRCGFAYEGVLRGPALPGAAPPATSPRSGG
;
A
#
# COMPACT_ATOMS: atom_id res chain seq x y z
N MET A 1 -7.12 -10.37 13.39
CA MET A 1 -5.72 -10.35 12.91
C MET A 1 -5.55 -11.34 11.75
N LEU A 2 -4.87 -10.96 10.68
CA LEU A 2 -4.55 -11.86 9.58
C LEU A 2 -3.51 -12.90 10.00
N PRO A 3 -3.42 -14.08 9.32
CA PRO A 3 -2.35 -15.03 9.61
C PRO A 3 -1.02 -14.51 9.05
N GLN A 4 0.07 -14.84 9.73
CA GLN A 4 1.44 -14.51 9.31
C GLN A 4 2.02 -15.55 8.32
N GLU A 5 1.19 -16.35 7.71
CA GLU A 5 1.57 -17.31 6.67
C GLU A 5 1.54 -16.69 5.28
N ALA A 6 2.18 -17.33 4.32
CA ALA A 6 2.15 -16.90 2.94
C ALA A 6 0.75 -17.08 2.34
N ILE A 7 0.29 -16.07 1.61
CA ILE A 7 -1.07 -15.99 1.06
C ILE A 7 -0.98 -15.87 -0.46
N PRO A 8 -1.48 -16.84 -1.24
CA PRO A 8 -1.60 -16.67 -2.68
C PRO A 8 -2.51 -15.49 -3.03
N ALA A 9 -2.04 -14.64 -3.94
CA ALA A 9 -2.72 -13.43 -4.39
C ALA A 9 -2.55 -13.24 -5.90
N GLY A 10 -3.26 -14.06 -6.69
CA GLY A 10 -3.20 -14.03 -8.14
C GLY A 10 -1.78 -14.27 -8.69
N PRO A 11 -1.18 -13.29 -9.39
CA PRO A 11 0.17 -13.43 -9.94
C PRO A 11 1.29 -13.30 -8.90
N ALA A 12 0.97 -13.11 -7.62
CA ALA A 12 1.92 -12.94 -6.54
C ALA A 12 1.60 -13.83 -5.34
N VAL A 13 2.54 -13.95 -4.43
CA VAL A 13 2.34 -14.43 -3.07
C VAL A 13 2.63 -13.29 -2.09
N LEU A 14 1.72 -13.07 -1.14
CA LEU A 14 1.94 -12.17 -0.03
C LEU A 14 2.62 -12.96 1.09
N ARG A 15 3.84 -12.60 1.45
CA ARG A 15 4.58 -13.23 2.53
C ARG A 15 5.18 -12.18 3.47
N LEU A 16 5.57 -12.61 4.66
CA LEU A 16 6.31 -11.72 5.55
C LEU A 16 7.64 -11.31 4.89
N PRO A 17 8.04 -10.05 5.03
CA PRO A 17 9.35 -9.62 4.59
C PRO A 17 10.44 -10.26 5.46
N VAL A 18 11.58 -10.52 4.85
CA VAL A 18 12.81 -10.95 5.50
C VAL A 18 13.94 -9.96 5.22
N GLU A 19 14.98 -9.92 6.04
CA GLU A 19 16.09 -8.97 5.86
C GLU A 19 16.75 -9.06 4.47
N GLY A 20 16.73 -10.26 3.87
CA GLY A 20 17.21 -10.48 2.50
C GLY A 20 16.45 -9.72 1.41
N ASP A 21 15.25 -9.23 1.69
CA ASP A 21 14.44 -8.45 0.75
C ASP A 21 14.91 -6.98 0.66
N ALA A 22 15.73 -6.52 1.59
CA ALA A 22 16.05 -5.11 1.76
C ALA A 22 16.63 -4.45 0.51
N ASP A 23 17.52 -5.15 -0.20
CA ASP A 23 18.14 -4.61 -1.44
C ASP A 23 17.11 -4.47 -2.58
N GLN A 24 16.21 -5.43 -2.72
CA GLN A 24 15.15 -5.39 -3.74
C GLN A 24 14.11 -4.30 -3.41
N ILE A 25 13.75 -4.14 -2.14
CA ILE A 25 12.84 -3.08 -1.67
C ILE A 25 13.49 -1.71 -1.93
N ALA A 26 14.75 -1.52 -1.55
CA ALA A 26 15.45 -0.25 -1.78
C ALA A 26 15.55 0.07 -3.27
N ARG A 27 15.88 -0.91 -4.12
CA ARG A 27 15.88 -0.75 -5.58
C ARG A 27 14.52 -0.32 -6.13
N ALA A 28 13.44 -0.90 -5.65
CA ALA A 28 12.10 -0.56 -6.08
C ALA A 28 11.70 0.85 -5.64
N CYS A 29 11.97 1.20 -4.37
CA CYS A 29 11.63 2.51 -3.80
C CYS A 29 12.52 3.66 -4.32
N ALA A 30 13.56 3.39 -5.10
CA ALA A 30 14.30 4.40 -5.85
C ALA A 30 13.49 4.98 -7.02
N ASP A 31 12.36 4.37 -7.38
CA ASP A 31 11.45 4.89 -8.40
C ASP A 31 10.79 6.20 -7.92
N PRO A 32 10.91 7.29 -8.70
CA PRO A 32 10.35 8.59 -8.33
C PRO A 32 8.82 8.58 -8.22
N ASP A 33 8.11 7.70 -8.94
CA ASP A 33 6.66 7.59 -8.84
C ASP A 33 6.22 7.03 -7.48
N ILE A 34 7.00 6.12 -6.89
CA ILE A 34 6.73 5.61 -5.54
C ILE A 34 6.90 6.75 -4.53
N ALA A 35 8.01 7.49 -4.58
CA ALA A 35 8.25 8.62 -3.70
C ALA A 35 7.18 9.73 -3.86
N ARG A 36 6.69 9.95 -5.08
CA ARG A 36 5.64 10.94 -5.37
C ARG A 36 4.33 10.64 -4.65
N PHE A 37 3.90 9.38 -4.65
CA PHE A 37 2.58 8.99 -4.13
C PHE A 37 2.61 8.44 -2.71
N ILE A 38 3.80 8.23 -2.14
CA ILE A 38 3.97 7.79 -0.75
C ILE A 38 4.89 8.78 -0.02
N PRO A 39 4.34 9.94 0.38
CA PRO A 39 5.12 11.06 0.88
C PRO A 39 5.86 10.82 2.20
N PHE A 40 5.54 9.72 2.89
CA PHE A 40 6.21 9.33 4.14
C PHE A 40 7.43 8.43 3.93
N LEU A 41 7.73 8.02 2.68
CA LEU A 41 8.96 7.31 2.39
C LEU A 41 10.15 8.28 2.42
N PRO A 42 11.27 7.89 3.06
CA PRO A 42 12.52 8.63 2.94
C PRO A 42 12.93 8.84 1.48
N SER A 43 13.51 10.00 1.17
CA SER A 43 14.02 10.27 -0.18
C SER A 43 15.40 10.96 -0.07
N PRO A 44 16.47 10.32 -0.56
CA PRO A 44 16.52 9.00 -1.21
C PRO A 44 16.20 7.86 -0.26
N TYR A 45 15.58 6.79 -0.76
CA TYR A 45 15.29 5.58 0.02
C TYR A 45 16.51 4.65 0.01
N SER A 46 16.94 4.24 1.19
CA SER A 46 18.14 3.44 1.37
C SER A 46 17.82 1.98 1.75
N ARG A 47 18.85 1.12 1.69
CA ARG A 47 18.77 -0.24 2.23
C ARG A 47 18.47 -0.25 3.73
N ASP A 48 19.02 0.69 4.49
CA ASP A 48 18.79 0.79 5.93
C ASP A 48 17.34 1.19 6.25
N ASP A 49 16.71 2.00 5.40
CA ASP A 49 15.28 2.30 5.50
C ASP A 49 14.43 1.04 5.26
N ALA A 50 14.80 0.22 4.28
CA ALA A 50 14.15 -1.06 4.02
C ALA A 50 14.31 -2.03 5.22
N LEU A 51 15.50 -2.13 5.78
CA LEU A 51 15.75 -2.92 6.98
C LEU A 51 14.94 -2.41 8.18
N ALA A 52 14.87 -1.11 8.39
CA ALA A 52 14.05 -0.53 9.45
C ALA A 52 12.56 -0.84 9.26
N TRP A 53 12.06 -0.78 8.01
CA TRP A 53 10.68 -1.17 7.70
C TRP A 53 10.44 -2.66 8.01
N ILE A 54 11.34 -3.55 7.60
CA ILE A 54 11.24 -4.99 7.83
C ILE A 54 11.29 -5.34 9.32
N THR A 55 12.26 -4.77 10.05
CA THR A 55 12.59 -5.20 11.43
C THR A 55 11.87 -4.44 12.52
N LYS A 56 11.28 -3.28 12.21
CA LYS A 56 10.55 -2.43 13.16
C LYS A 56 9.13 -2.18 12.74
N THR A 57 8.92 -1.53 11.58
CA THR A 57 7.58 -1.08 11.16
C THR A 57 6.61 -2.24 10.95
N VAL A 58 7.04 -3.30 10.25
CA VAL A 58 6.17 -4.46 10.00
C VAL A 58 5.81 -5.18 11.30
N PRO A 59 6.74 -5.52 12.19
CA PRO A 59 6.40 -6.09 13.50
C PRO A 59 5.43 -5.21 14.30
N GLU A 60 5.69 -3.90 14.40
CA GLU A 60 4.80 -2.96 15.09
C GLU A 60 3.39 -2.92 14.47
N MET A 61 3.27 -3.00 13.14
CA MET A 61 1.96 -3.12 12.48
C MET A 61 1.22 -4.35 12.95
N TRP A 62 1.89 -5.50 13.00
CA TRP A 62 1.31 -6.77 13.45
C TRP A 62 0.91 -6.74 14.93
N GLU A 63 1.73 -6.20 15.79
CA GLU A 63 1.45 -6.05 17.23
C GLU A 63 0.21 -5.19 17.48
N ASN A 64 -0.02 -4.18 16.65
CA ASN A 64 -1.17 -3.28 16.74
C ASN A 64 -2.39 -3.72 15.92
N GLY A 65 -2.41 -4.97 15.44
CA GLY A 65 -3.56 -5.53 14.74
C GLY A 65 -3.65 -5.23 13.25
N GLY A 66 -2.64 -4.57 12.69
CA GLY A 66 -2.47 -4.41 11.24
C GLY A 66 -1.83 -5.62 10.58
N ALA A 67 -1.32 -5.45 9.38
CA ALA A 67 -0.58 -6.48 8.64
C ALA A 67 0.34 -5.83 7.60
N GLY A 68 1.57 -6.33 7.47
CA GLY A 68 2.51 -5.91 6.44
C GLY A 68 3.10 -7.11 5.73
N PHE A 69 3.05 -7.11 4.40
CA PHE A 69 3.56 -8.15 3.53
C PHE A 69 4.41 -7.57 2.40
N VAL A 70 5.36 -8.34 1.91
CA VAL A 70 5.86 -8.19 0.55
C VAL A 70 4.99 -9.00 -0.40
N ALA A 71 4.77 -8.47 -1.61
CA ALA A 71 4.23 -9.22 -2.73
C ALA A 71 5.41 -9.72 -3.55
N ALA A 72 5.60 -11.03 -3.60
CA ALA A 72 6.71 -11.67 -4.30
C ALA A 72 6.21 -12.53 -5.48
N ASP A 73 7.04 -12.67 -6.47
CA ASP A 73 6.79 -13.62 -7.57
C ASP A 73 6.87 -15.05 -7.00
N PRO A 74 5.86 -15.90 -7.24
CA PRO A 74 5.78 -17.23 -6.62
C PRO A 74 6.84 -18.22 -7.11
N VAL A 75 7.55 -17.91 -8.19
CA VAL A 75 8.56 -18.79 -8.79
C VAL A 75 9.98 -18.28 -8.52
N THR A 76 10.20 -16.98 -8.71
CA THR A 76 11.54 -16.38 -8.61
C THR A 76 11.82 -15.72 -7.28
N ASP A 77 10.79 -15.52 -6.44
CA ASP A 77 10.81 -14.75 -5.20
C ASP A 77 11.26 -13.28 -5.40
N GLU A 78 11.19 -12.77 -6.65
CA GLU A 78 11.44 -11.36 -6.92
C GLU A 78 10.38 -10.50 -6.24
N ILE A 79 10.81 -9.42 -5.56
CA ILE A 79 9.88 -8.49 -4.92
C ILE A 79 9.17 -7.67 -5.99
N LEU A 80 7.84 -7.82 -6.03
CA LEU A 80 6.94 -7.11 -6.93
C LEU A 80 6.37 -5.83 -6.28
N GLY A 81 6.42 -5.76 -4.95
CA GLY A 81 5.91 -4.64 -4.18
C GLY A 81 5.64 -4.99 -2.73
N THR A 82 4.88 -4.14 -2.05
CA THR A 82 4.36 -4.42 -0.71
C THR A 82 2.85 -4.18 -0.67
N ALA A 83 2.18 -4.86 0.24
CA ALA A 83 0.77 -4.60 0.55
C ALA A 83 0.50 -4.87 2.03
N GLY A 84 -0.42 -4.11 2.63
CA GLY A 84 -0.70 -4.26 4.04
C GLY A 84 -2.01 -3.61 4.46
N LEU A 85 -2.35 -3.83 5.71
CA LEU A 85 -3.48 -3.19 6.39
C LEU A 85 -2.92 -2.38 7.56
N LYS A 86 -3.30 -1.13 7.66
CA LYS A 86 -3.00 -0.31 8.83
C LYS A 86 -3.65 -0.92 10.08
N PRO A 87 -3.11 -0.70 11.26
CA PRO A 87 -3.81 -1.00 12.50
C PRO A 87 -5.23 -0.44 12.47
N PRO A 88 -6.24 -1.19 13.00
CA PRO A 88 -7.62 -0.72 13.00
C PRO A 88 -7.77 0.52 13.86
N ASP A 89 -8.67 1.40 13.46
CA ASP A 89 -9.08 2.55 14.26
C ASP A 89 -9.96 2.13 15.45
N ARG A 90 -10.41 3.13 16.23
CA ARG A 90 -11.29 2.90 17.39
C ARG A 90 -12.63 2.23 17.06
N PHE A 91 -13.01 2.20 15.79
CA PHE A 91 -14.24 1.55 15.32
C PHE A 91 -13.97 0.20 14.65
N GLY A 92 -12.71 -0.25 14.63
CA GLY A 92 -12.29 -1.50 14.00
C GLY A 92 -12.09 -1.38 12.49
N ALA A 93 -12.25 -0.19 11.89
CA ALA A 93 -12.01 0.02 10.48
C ALA A 93 -10.51 0.08 10.18
N SER A 94 -10.10 -0.45 9.05
CA SER A 94 -8.71 -0.45 8.61
C SER A 94 -8.55 0.20 7.22
N GLU A 95 -7.33 0.47 6.84
CA GLU A 95 -6.97 1.02 5.54
C GLU A 95 -5.96 0.11 4.86
N VAL A 96 -6.24 -0.27 3.62
CA VAL A 96 -5.28 -1.00 2.80
C VAL A 96 -4.34 -0.03 2.08
N GLY A 97 -3.04 -0.32 2.16
CA GLY A 97 -2.00 0.40 1.44
C GLY A 97 -1.10 -0.54 0.67
N TYR A 98 -0.52 -0.07 -0.41
CA TYR A 98 0.44 -0.84 -1.22
C TYR A 98 1.30 0.08 -2.09
N TRP A 99 2.40 -0.45 -2.58
CA TRP A 99 3.13 0.06 -3.73
C TRP A 99 3.64 -1.10 -4.58
N LEU A 100 3.87 -0.85 -5.86
CA LEU A 100 4.45 -1.81 -6.80
C LEU A 100 5.78 -1.30 -7.34
N ALA A 101 6.73 -2.23 -7.45
CA ALA A 101 7.94 -2.02 -8.21
C ALA A 101 7.62 -1.70 -9.68
N PRO A 102 8.43 -0.87 -10.36
CA PRO A 102 8.19 -0.52 -11.77
C PRO A 102 8.00 -1.73 -12.69
N TRP A 103 8.79 -2.78 -12.46
CA TRP A 103 8.73 -4.02 -13.25
C TRP A 103 7.52 -4.92 -12.97
N ALA A 104 6.74 -4.61 -11.94
CA ALA A 104 5.54 -5.37 -11.56
C ALA A 104 4.23 -4.71 -12.01
N ARG A 105 4.28 -3.49 -12.53
CA ARG A 105 3.10 -2.73 -12.95
C ARG A 105 2.42 -3.37 -14.17
N GLY A 106 1.09 -3.18 -14.29
CA GLY A 106 0.31 -3.72 -15.40
C GLY A 106 0.05 -5.23 -15.35
N ARG A 107 0.55 -5.95 -14.33
CA ARG A 107 0.44 -7.42 -14.19
C ARG A 107 -0.72 -7.86 -13.29
N GLY A 108 -1.55 -6.95 -12.80
CA GLY A 108 -2.66 -7.28 -11.91
C GLY A 108 -2.28 -7.54 -10.45
N VAL A 109 -1.01 -7.39 -10.08
CA VAL A 109 -0.47 -7.67 -8.74
C VAL A 109 -1.19 -6.84 -7.67
N ALA A 110 -1.31 -5.51 -7.85
CA ALA A 110 -1.97 -4.64 -6.88
C ALA A 110 -3.43 -5.02 -6.66
N THR A 111 -4.19 -5.23 -7.75
CA THR A 111 -5.61 -5.62 -7.66
C THR A 111 -5.78 -6.93 -6.92
N ALA A 112 -4.94 -7.92 -7.21
CA ALA A 112 -4.99 -9.21 -6.54
C ALA A 112 -4.63 -9.10 -5.06
N ALA A 113 -3.55 -8.39 -4.71
CA ALA A 113 -3.11 -8.19 -3.34
C ALA A 113 -4.17 -7.45 -2.50
N VAL A 114 -4.69 -6.33 -3.00
CA VAL A 114 -5.71 -5.51 -2.30
C VAL A 114 -6.98 -6.32 -2.08
N ARG A 115 -7.47 -7.03 -3.11
CA ARG A 115 -8.66 -7.87 -3.01
C ARG A 115 -8.47 -8.98 -1.98
N THR A 116 -7.36 -9.69 -2.04
CA THR A 116 -7.05 -10.79 -1.11
C THR A 116 -6.99 -10.31 0.34
N LEU A 117 -6.35 -9.16 0.59
CA LEU A 117 -6.27 -8.59 1.94
C LEU A 117 -7.66 -8.15 2.44
N ALA A 118 -8.44 -7.49 1.59
CA ALA A 118 -9.79 -7.03 1.95
C ALA A 118 -10.72 -8.22 2.27
N GLU A 119 -10.77 -9.24 1.41
CA GLU A 119 -11.58 -10.44 1.63
C GLU A 119 -11.21 -11.16 2.94
N ARG A 120 -9.91 -11.31 3.19
CA ARG A 120 -9.43 -11.96 4.42
C ARG A 120 -9.70 -11.16 5.67
N ALA A 121 -9.64 -9.83 5.59
CA ALA A 121 -9.97 -8.97 6.72
C ALA A 121 -11.48 -8.97 7.02
N PHE A 122 -12.34 -8.89 6.00
CA PHE A 122 -13.79 -9.01 6.17
C PHE A 122 -14.18 -10.37 6.77
N ALA A 123 -13.57 -11.47 6.30
CA ALA A 123 -13.80 -12.80 6.86
C ALA A 123 -13.42 -12.92 8.35
N ARG A 124 -12.64 -11.96 8.87
CA ARG A 124 -12.25 -11.85 10.30
C ARG A 124 -13.03 -10.78 11.06
N GLY A 125 -14.08 -10.26 10.45
CA GLY A 125 -14.98 -9.32 11.11
C GLY A 125 -14.53 -7.87 11.08
N VAL A 126 -13.54 -7.50 10.26
CA VAL A 126 -13.21 -6.07 10.04
C VAL A 126 -14.44 -5.42 9.38
N PRO A 127 -15.05 -4.38 10.00
CA PRO A 127 -16.33 -3.87 9.51
C PRO A 127 -16.20 -3.00 8.27
N ARG A 128 -15.01 -2.43 8.05
CA ARG A 128 -14.74 -1.50 6.95
C ARG A 128 -13.27 -1.49 6.57
N ILE A 129 -13.01 -1.42 5.27
CA ILE A 129 -11.67 -1.20 4.72
C ILE A 129 -11.72 -0.01 3.78
N GLY A 130 -10.88 0.99 4.04
CA GLY A 130 -10.64 2.13 3.17
C GLY A 130 -9.40 1.94 2.31
N LEU A 131 -9.34 2.71 1.23
CA LEU A 131 -8.13 2.92 0.42
C LEU A 131 -8.03 4.41 0.12
N LEU A 132 -6.93 5.02 0.51
CA LEU A 132 -6.64 6.41 0.19
C LEU A 132 -5.64 6.46 -0.98
N ALA A 133 -5.95 7.27 -1.97
CA ALA A 133 -5.08 7.52 -3.11
C ALA A 133 -5.03 9.01 -3.39
N ASP A 134 -3.87 9.50 -3.81
CA ASP A 134 -3.75 10.85 -4.34
C ASP A 134 -4.68 11.03 -5.55
N VAL A 135 -5.24 12.23 -5.72
CA VAL A 135 -6.15 12.53 -6.83
C VAL A 135 -5.47 12.41 -8.20
N GLU A 136 -4.17 12.55 -8.26
CA GLU A 136 -3.36 12.34 -9.47
C GLU A 136 -2.95 10.87 -9.67
N ASN A 137 -3.10 10.01 -8.65
CA ASN A 137 -2.79 8.58 -8.75
C ASN A 137 -3.96 7.80 -9.35
N VAL A 138 -4.19 8.02 -10.65
CA VAL A 138 -5.26 7.34 -11.39
C VAL A 138 -5.11 5.82 -11.34
N GLY A 139 -3.88 5.31 -11.33
CA GLY A 139 -3.60 3.87 -11.23
C GLY A 139 -4.15 3.26 -9.94
N SER A 140 -3.94 3.91 -8.80
CA SER A 140 -4.46 3.44 -7.51
C SER A 140 -5.98 3.54 -7.42
N GLN A 141 -6.57 4.60 -7.96
CA GLN A 141 -8.03 4.74 -8.05
C GLN A 141 -8.65 3.59 -8.87
N GLN A 142 -8.05 3.23 -10.00
CA GLN A 142 -8.51 2.10 -10.82
C GLN A 142 -8.38 0.75 -10.10
N VAL A 143 -7.33 0.56 -9.32
CA VAL A 143 -7.20 -0.65 -8.47
C VAL A 143 -8.34 -0.71 -7.46
N ALA A 144 -8.64 0.38 -6.76
CA ALA A 144 -9.73 0.44 -5.81
C ALA A 144 -11.08 0.07 -6.46
N LEU A 145 -11.42 0.70 -7.60
CA LEU A 145 -12.65 0.40 -8.31
C LEU A 145 -12.75 -1.07 -8.75
N ARG A 146 -11.67 -1.64 -9.28
CA ARG A 146 -11.61 -3.07 -9.68
C ARG A 146 -11.76 -4.02 -8.49
N CYS A 147 -11.39 -3.58 -7.29
CA CYS A 147 -11.58 -4.34 -6.06
C CYS A 147 -12.97 -4.15 -5.45
N GLY A 148 -13.85 -3.33 -6.05
CA GLY A 148 -15.21 -3.09 -5.57
C GLY A 148 -15.33 -2.02 -4.50
N PHE A 149 -14.30 -1.19 -4.29
CA PHE A 149 -14.39 -0.03 -3.40
C PHE A 149 -15.31 1.03 -4.00
N ALA A 150 -16.19 1.58 -3.17
CA ALA A 150 -17.01 2.72 -3.52
C ALA A 150 -16.20 4.02 -3.40
N TYR A 151 -16.31 4.90 -4.38
CA TYR A 151 -15.74 6.24 -4.28
C TYR A 151 -16.58 7.08 -3.31
N GLU A 152 -15.96 7.62 -2.28
CA GLU A 152 -16.65 8.39 -1.24
C GLU A 152 -16.37 9.89 -1.29
N GLY A 153 -15.40 10.31 -2.09
CA GLY A 153 -15.07 11.72 -2.26
C GLY A 153 -13.59 12.03 -2.08
N VAL A 154 -13.27 13.32 -2.12
CA VAL A 154 -11.93 13.86 -1.90
C VAL A 154 -11.84 14.42 -0.50
N LEU A 155 -10.89 13.92 0.29
CA LEU A 155 -10.59 14.47 1.60
C LEU A 155 -9.92 15.84 1.42
N ARG A 156 -10.46 16.86 2.09
CA ARG A 156 -9.81 18.17 2.21
C ARG A 156 -8.91 18.13 3.44
N GLY A 157 -7.62 18.21 3.23
CA GLY A 157 -6.63 18.23 4.29
C GLY A 157 -5.46 19.14 3.93
N PRO A 158 -4.52 19.38 4.84
CA PRO A 158 -3.26 20.00 4.48
C PRO A 158 -2.62 19.15 3.39
N ALA A 159 -2.08 19.81 2.36
CA ALA A 159 -1.31 19.12 1.33
C ALA A 159 -0.24 18.27 2.00
N LEU A 160 -0.16 16.99 1.65
CA LEU A 160 0.96 16.16 2.09
C LEU A 160 2.25 16.79 1.56
N PRO A 161 3.37 16.74 2.31
CA PRO A 161 4.64 17.25 1.83
C PRO A 161 4.97 16.63 0.46
N GLY A 162 5.07 17.47 -0.57
CA GLY A 162 5.31 17.04 -1.96
C GLY A 162 4.08 17.00 -2.87
N ALA A 163 2.88 17.13 -2.36
CA ALA A 163 1.69 17.31 -3.19
C ALA A 163 1.58 18.76 -3.67
N ALA A 164 1.36 18.95 -4.98
CA ALA A 164 1.04 20.27 -5.50
C ALA A 164 -0.29 20.77 -4.89
N PRO A 165 -0.41 22.07 -4.55
CA PRO A 165 -1.67 22.58 -4.02
C PRO A 165 -2.79 22.38 -5.05
N PRO A 166 -4.01 22.04 -4.60
CA PRO A 166 -5.14 21.90 -5.49
C PRO A 166 -5.34 23.21 -6.23
N ALA A 167 -5.53 23.14 -7.55
CA ALA A 167 -5.83 24.31 -8.36
C ALA A 167 -7.09 25.00 -7.79
N THR A 168 -6.92 26.22 -7.30
CA THR A 168 -8.03 27.04 -6.84
C THR A 168 -8.83 27.47 -8.07
N SER A 169 -10.02 26.90 -8.25
CA SER A 169 -10.98 27.44 -9.21
C SER A 169 -11.29 28.89 -8.84
N PRO A 170 -11.24 29.85 -9.79
CA PRO A 170 -11.62 31.21 -9.52
C PRO A 170 -13.08 31.24 -9.05
N ARG A 171 -13.34 31.90 -7.93
CA ARG A 171 -14.71 32.18 -7.51
C ARG A 171 -15.33 33.05 -8.61
N SER A 172 -16.34 32.53 -9.29
CA SER A 172 -17.20 33.35 -10.13
C SER A 172 -17.90 34.34 -9.19
N GLY A 173 -17.43 35.58 -9.19
CA GLY A 173 -18.15 36.69 -8.62
C GLY A 173 -19.38 36.97 -9.49
N GLY A 174 -20.53 37.07 -8.90
CA GLY A 174 -21.76 37.58 -9.41
C GLY A 174 -22.52 38.20 -8.25
#